data_aa8f1cff713fdd258ca6d3cbdc1a8f03
#
_entry.id   aa8f1cff713fdd258ca6d3cbdc1a8f03
#
_cell.length_a   1.000
_cell.length_b   1.000
_cell.length_c   1.000
_cell.angle_alpha   90.00
_cell.angle_beta   90.00
_cell.angle_gamma   90.00
#
_symmetry.space_group_name_H-M   'P 1'
#
loop_
_entity.id
_entity.type
_entity.pdbx_description
1 polymer ?
#
loop_
_entity_poly.entity_id
_entity_poly.type
_entity_poly.pdbx_seq_one_letter_code
_entity_poly.pdbx_strand_id
1 'polypeptide(L)'
;MSIVTDLLARPGVVAAGEYAYRGDRFSYRGALSDEHARMASVMCRATTMGANMEGAMLDSIHPGNGLHPPRGWLVRGPVHTVCVMANVFCLLDHTQGSVNDIIGFMRQNLGNVPHHLI
;
A
#
# COMPACT_ATOMS: atom_id res chain seq x y z
N MET A 1 -2.57 2.56 -18.80
CA MET A 1 -1.68 3.30 -17.90
C MET A 1 -1.50 2.54 -16.62
N SER A 2 -0.34 2.67 -16.00
CA SER A 2 -0.08 1.96 -14.75
C SER A 2 -0.80 2.66 -13.60
N ILE A 3 -1.16 1.89 -12.57
CA ILE A 3 -1.77 2.43 -11.37
C ILE A 3 -0.84 3.42 -10.66
N VAL A 4 0.48 3.20 -10.75
CA VAL A 4 1.48 4.09 -10.14
C VAL A 4 1.37 5.49 -10.74
N THR A 5 1.29 5.58 -12.07
CA THR A 5 1.12 6.87 -12.76
C THR A 5 -0.21 7.53 -12.40
N ASP A 6 -1.28 6.75 -12.33
CA ASP A 6 -2.60 7.27 -12.01
C ASP A 6 -2.67 7.77 -10.57
N LEU A 7 -2.02 7.08 -9.63
CA LEU A 7 -1.93 7.54 -8.24
C LEU A 7 -1.18 8.85 -8.14
N LEU A 8 -0.05 8.97 -8.84
CA LEU A 8 0.75 10.19 -8.77
C LEU A 8 -0.03 11.42 -9.27
N ALA A 9 -0.99 11.22 -10.15
CA ALA A 9 -1.82 12.31 -10.66
C ALA A 9 -2.87 12.79 -9.67
N ARG A 10 -3.09 12.08 -8.57
CA ARG A 10 -4.08 12.44 -7.55
C ARG A 10 -3.56 13.55 -6.63
N PRO A 11 -4.45 14.44 -6.16
CA PRO A 11 -4.04 15.54 -5.29
C PRO A 11 -3.30 15.05 -4.04
N GLY A 12 -2.19 15.69 -3.73
CA GLY A 12 -1.41 15.41 -2.52
C GLY A 12 -0.47 14.22 -2.61
N VAL A 13 -0.52 13.44 -3.68
CA VAL A 13 0.38 12.28 -3.82
C VAL A 13 1.79 12.75 -4.12
N VAL A 14 2.72 12.35 -3.26
CA VAL A 14 4.15 12.69 -3.36
C VAL A 14 4.89 11.65 -4.18
N ALA A 15 4.55 10.40 -3.99
CA ALA A 15 5.19 9.28 -4.68
C ALA A 15 4.29 8.06 -4.62
N ALA A 16 4.45 7.17 -5.58
CA ALA A 16 3.76 5.89 -5.61
C ALA A 16 4.67 4.84 -6.21
N GLY A 17 4.47 3.60 -5.86
CA GLY A 17 5.29 2.52 -6.38
C GLY A 17 4.60 1.17 -6.31
N GLU A 18 5.17 0.23 -7.05
CA GLU A 18 4.71 -1.14 -7.11
C GLU A 18 5.93 -2.04 -6.94
N TYR A 19 5.81 -3.09 -6.14
CA TYR A 19 6.92 -3.99 -5.87
C TYR A 19 6.50 -5.44 -6.09
N ALA A 20 7.51 -6.28 -6.42
CA ALA A 20 7.28 -7.70 -6.59
C ALA A 20 7.09 -8.38 -5.23
N TYR A 21 6.34 -9.45 -5.23
CA TYR A 21 6.07 -10.26 -4.04
C TYR A 21 7.33 -10.61 -3.26
N ARG A 22 8.44 -10.86 -3.96
CA ARG A 22 9.73 -11.19 -3.31
C ARG A 22 10.53 -9.95 -2.89
N GLY A 23 10.08 -8.76 -3.27
CA GLY A 23 10.79 -7.52 -2.96
C GLY A 23 12.06 -7.28 -3.77
N ASP A 24 12.31 -8.09 -4.80
CA ASP A 24 13.50 -8.00 -5.65
C ASP A 24 13.33 -7.07 -6.85
N ARG A 25 12.10 -6.66 -7.14
CA ARG A 25 11.79 -5.73 -8.23
C ARG A 25 10.84 -4.67 -7.72
N PHE A 26 11.03 -3.47 -8.23
CA PHE A 26 10.14 -2.37 -7.91
C PHE A 26 10.13 -1.37 -9.06
N SER A 27 9.03 -0.64 -9.18
CA SER A 27 8.93 0.54 -10.03
C SER A 27 8.25 1.64 -9.23
N TYR A 28 8.59 2.90 -9.53
CA TYR A 28 8.06 4.01 -8.78
C TYR A 28 8.00 5.27 -9.62
N ARG A 29 7.24 6.25 -9.14
CA ARG A 29 7.16 7.60 -9.69
C ARG A 29 7.06 8.58 -8.53
N GLY A 30 7.59 9.79 -8.73
CA GLY A 30 7.45 10.87 -7.77
C GLY A 30 8.73 11.21 -7.03
N ALA A 31 8.59 11.85 -5.89
CA ALA A 31 9.69 12.46 -5.15
C ALA A 31 10.42 11.47 -4.25
N LEU A 32 11.00 10.44 -4.84
CA LEU A 32 11.85 9.46 -4.16
C LEU A 32 13.11 9.23 -4.99
N SER A 33 14.23 8.98 -4.32
CA SER A 33 15.41 8.45 -4.99
C SER A 33 15.20 6.96 -5.25
N ASP A 34 16.03 6.41 -6.13
CA ASP A 34 16.01 4.98 -6.43
C ASP A 34 16.25 4.15 -5.17
N GLU A 35 17.20 4.56 -4.35
CA GLU A 35 17.51 3.88 -3.10
C GLU A 35 16.34 3.96 -2.11
N HIS A 36 15.72 5.12 -1.97
CA HIS A 36 14.56 5.27 -1.07
C HIS A 36 13.36 4.48 -1.56
N ALA A 37 13.15 4.41 -2.87
CA ALA A 37 12.07 3.60 -3.44
C ALA A 37 12.29 2.10 -3.18
N ARG A 38 13.54 1.64 -3.29
CA ARG A 38 13.89 0.26 -2.95
C ARG A 38 13.63 -0.02 -1.48
N MET A 39 14.08 0.87 -0.59
CA MET A 39 13.85 0.74 0.85
C MET A 39 12.35 0.73 1.17
N ALA A 40 11.59 1.64 0.57
CA ALA A 40 10.14 1.69 0.76
C ALA A 40 9.48 0.38 0.35
N SER A 41 9.91 -0.19 -0.79
CA SER A 41 9.38 -1.45 -1.28
C SER A 41 9.64 -2.61 -0.31
N VAL A 42 10.86 -2.69 0.22
CA VAL A 42 11.23 -3.72 1.21
C VAL A 42 10.42 -3.55 2.49
N MET A 43 10.30 -2.32 2.99
CA MET A 43 9.60 -2.02 4.22
C MET A 43 8.09 -2.26 4.09
N CYS A 44 7.49 -1.85 2.99
CA CYS A 44 6.08 -2.09 2.73
C CYS A 44 5.77 -3.59 2.66
N ARG A 45 6.66 -4.35 2.05
CA ARG A 45 6.54 -5.79 2.01
C ARG A 45 6.58 -6.41 3.42
N ALA A 46 7.54 -6.00 4.23
CA ALA A 46 7.68 -6.50 5.60
C ALA A 46 6.45 -6.17 6.44
N THR A 47 5.93 -4.95 6.32
CA THR A 47 4.72 -4.54 7.04
C THR A 47 3.50 -5.33 6.59
N THR A 48 3.38 -5.61 5.30
CA THR A 48 2.29 -6.43 4.77
C THR A 48 2.34 -7.84 5.34
N MET A 49 3.53 -8.42 5.47
CA MET A 49 3.69 -9.74 6.10
C MET A 49 3.26 -9.71 7.56
N GLY A 50 3.63 -8.66 8.29
CA GLY A 50 3.21 -8.48 9.67
C GLY A 50 1.70 -8.35 9.80
N ALA A 51 1.07 -7.59 8.91
CA ALA A 51 -0.39 -7.45 8.88
C ALA A 51 -1.08 -8.80 8.60
N ASN A 52 -0.51 -9.61 7.72
CA ASN A 52 -1.04 -10.95 7.44
C ASN A 52 -0.99 -11.83 8.70
N MET A 53 0.09 -11.77 9.45
CA MET A 53 0.23 -12.53 10.69
C MET A 53 -0.77 -12.06 11.74
N GLU A 54 -0.95 -10.77 11.88
CA GLU A 54 -1.93 -10.19 12.81
C GLU A 54 -3.36 -10.60 12.43
N GLY A 55 -3.68 -10.57 11.14
CA GLY A 55 -5.00 -10.99 10.66
C GLY A 55 -5.27 -12.45 10.94
N ALA A 56 -4.27 -13.32 10.71
CA ALA A 56 -4.40 -14.75 11.01
C ALA A 56 -4.59 -15.00 12.50
N MET A 57 -3.87 -14.28 13.35
CA MET A 57 -3.99 -14.40 14.80
C MET A 57 -5.38 -14.00 15.27
N LEU A 58 -5.88 -12.85 14.78
CA LEU A 58 -7.22 -12.39 15.14
C LEU A 58 -8.29 -13.36 14.67
N ASP A 59 -8.11 -13.96 13.49
CA ASP A 59 -9.06 -14.94 12.98
C ASP A 59 -9.12 -16.19 13.86
N SER A 60 -7.98 -16.60 14.45
CA SER A 60 -7.95 -17.74 15.35
C SER A 60 -8.66 -17.46 16.69
N ILE A 61 -8.63 -16.20 17.13
CA ILE A 61 -9.29 -15.78 18.38
C ILE A 61 -10.78 -15.50 18.14
N HIS A 62 -11.09 -14.86 17.02
CA HIS A 62 -12.44 -14.45 16.68
C HIS A 62 -12.71 -14.74 15.20
N PRO A 63 -13.06 -15.99 14.87
CA PRO A 63 -13.30 -16.38 13.48
C PRO A 63 -14.37 -15.54 12.82
N GLY A 64 -14.15 -15.19 11.55
CA GLY A 64 -15.10 -14.41 10.79
C GLY A 64 -15.08 -12.91 11.09
N ASN A 65 -14.00 -12.40 11.70
CA ASN A 65 -13.91 -10.99 12.07
C ASN A 65 -13.81 -10.04 10.86
N GLY A 66 -13.59 -10.57 9.65
CA GLY A 66 -13.52 -9.75 8.44
C GLY A 66 -12.14 -9.14 8.17
N LEU A 67 -11.13 -9.44 8.99
CA LEU A 67 -9.78 -8.88 8.78
C LEU A 67 -8.85 -9.82 8.03
N HIS A 68 -9.12 -11.10 8.03
CA HIS A 68 -8.24 -12.09 7.40
C HIS A 68 -8.86 -12.62 6.10
N PRO A 69 -8.11 -12.66 4.97
CA PRO A 69 -6.77 -12.09 4.76
C PRO A 69 -6.84 -10.57 4.56
N PRO A 70 -5.92 -9.81 5.15
CA PRO A 70 -5.91 -8.37 4.95
C PRO A 70 -5.54 -8.03 3.51
N ARG A 71 -6.19 -6.99 2.97
CA ARG A 71 -5.97 -6.54 1.59
C ARG A 71 -5.01 -5.37 1.53
N GLY A 72 -4.87 -4.63 2.62
CA GLY A 72 -4.03 -3.47 2.66
C GLY A 72 -3.94 -2.89 4.06
N TRP A 73 -3.19 -1.81 4.18
CA TRP A 73 -2.98 -1.13 5.44
C TRP A 73 -2.59 0.33 5.18
N LEU A 74 -2.64 1.13 6.22
CA LEU A 74 -2.13 2.49 6.15
C LEU A 74 -1.45 2.87 7.45
N VAL A 75 -0.49 3.81 7.34
CA VAL A 75 0.15 4.43 8.50
C VAL A 75 0.03 5.93 8.33
N ARG A 76 -0.56 6.59 9.31
CA ARG A 76 -0.81 8.03 9.27
C ARG A 76 0.09 8.75 10.26
N GLY A 77 0.90 9.68 9.75
CA GLY A 77 1.68 10.62 10.55
C GLY A 77 1.00 11.98 10.62
N PRO A 78 1.71 13.01 11.14
CA PRO A 78 1.15 14.37 11.25
C PRO A 78 0.83 15.01 9.89
N VAL A 79 1.60 14.72 8.86
CA VAL A 79 1.49 15.36 7.54
C VAL A 79 1.33 14.32 6.43
N HIS A 80 2.04 13.21 6.54
CA HIS A 80 2.05 12.19 5.49
C HIS A 80 1.36 10.91 5.95
N THR A 81 0.75 10.24 4.98
CA THR A 81 0.15 8.92 5.16
C THR A 81 0.71 8.00 4.09
N VAL A 82 1.12 6.80 4.49
CA VAL A 82 1.46 5.73 3.55
C VAL A 82 0.26 4.80 3.46
N CYS A 83 -0.24 4.62 2.25
CA CYS A 83 -1.33 3.67 1.97
C CYS A 83 -0.76 2.53 1.13
N VAL A 84 -1.04 1.31 1.52
CA VAL A 84 -0.63 0.13 0.76
C VAL A 84 -1.84 -0.76 0.55
N MET A 85 -2.02 -1.20 -0.67
CA MET A 85 -3.00 -2.23 -1.02
C MET A 85 -2.38 -3.15 -2.05
N ALA A 86 -2.56 -4.45 -1.87
CA ALA A 86 -1.85 -5.44 -2.67
C ALA A 86 -0.34 -5.17 -2.59
N ASN A 87 0.33 -4.98 -3.71
CA ASN A 87 1.76 -4.69 -3.78
C ASN A 87 2.05 -3.26 -4.25
N VAL A 88 1.12 -2.35 -4.00
CA VAL A 88 1.23 -0.95 -4.43
C VAL A 88 1.25 -0.05 -3.20
N PHE A 89 2.23 0.86 -3.13
CA PHE A 89 2.28 1.86 -2.08
C PHE A 89 2.03 3.25 -2.64
N CYS A 90 1.48 4.11 -1.80
CA CYS A 90 1.24 5.51 -2.12
C CYS A 90 1.61 6.37 -0.92
N LEU A 91 2.51 7.32 -1.13
CA LEU A 91 2.87 8.30 -0.12
C LEU A 91 2.07 9.57 -0.39
N LEU A 92 1.22 9.93 0.55
CA LEU A 92 0.30 11.05 0.43
C LEU A 92 0.62 12.12 1.46
N ASP A 93 0.72 13.38 1.02
CA ASP A 93 0.61 14.52 1.90
C ASP A 93 -0.88 14.76 2.15
N HIS A 94 -1.38 14.33 3.31
CA HIS A 94 -2.81 14.37 3.58
C HIS A 94 -3.31 15.77 3.96
N THR A 95 -2.42 16.76 4.04
CA THR A 95 -2.84 18.15 4.15
C THR A 95 -3.24 18.72 2.80
N GLN A 96 -2.84 18.06 1.70
CA GLN A 96 -3.09 18.51 0.33
C GLN A 96 -4.00 17.56 -0.45
N GLY A 97 -4.24 16.38 0.06
CA GLY A 97 -5.09 15.38 -0.58
C GLY A 97 -5.89 14.59 0.44
N SER A 98 -6.69 13.66 -0.03
CA SER A 98 -7.62 12.89 0.79
C SER A 98 -7.21 11.42 0.88
N VAL A 99 -7.05 10.93 2.10
CA VAL A 99 -6.80 9.50 2.36
C VAL A 99 -7.96 8.67 1.79
N ASN A 100 -9.20 9.12 1.99
CA ASN A 100 -10.36 8.40 1.48
C ASN A 100 -10.38 8.31 -0.04
N ASP A 101 -9.93 9.36 -0.73
CA ASP A 101 -9.81 9.34 -2.19
C ASP A 101 -8.82 8.27 -2.64
N ILE A 102 -7.65 8.22 -2.00
CA ILE A 102 -6.62 7.25 -2.35
C ILE A 102 -7.09 5.82 -2.07
N ILE A 103 -7.66 5.57 -0.90
CA ILE A 103 -8.14 4.23 -0.55
C ILE A 103 -9.25 3.79 -1.48
N GLY A 104 -10.18 4.67 -1.81
CA GLY A 104 -11.26 4.38 -2.75
C GLY A 104 -10.73 4.02 -4.12
N PHE A 105 -9.75 4.77 -4.61
CA PHE A 105 -9.12 4.50 -5.90
C PHE A 105 -8.39 3.16 -5.90
N MET A 106 -7.62 2.89 -4.85
CA MET A 106 -6.92 1.61 -4.72
C MET A 106 -7.89 0.43 -4.66
N ARG A 107 -8.99 0.56 -3.92
CA ARG A 107 -10.00 -0.49 -3.82
C ARG A 107 -10.61 -0.81 -5.18
N GLN A 108 -10.91 0.19 -5.99
CA GLN A 108 -11.46 0.00 -7.32
C GLN A 108 -10.49 -0.74 -8.24
N ASN A 109 -9.20 -0.46 -8.13
CA ASN A 109 -8.20 -0.95 -9.07
C ASN A 109 -7.44 -2.18 -8.58
N LEU A 110 -7.39 -2.41 -7.27
CA LEU A 110 -6.57 -3.46 -6.67
C LEU A 110 -7.37 -4.44 -5.81
N GLY A 111 -8.67 -4.21 -5.63
CA GLY A 111 -9.49 -5.02 -4.76
C GLY A 111 -9.60 -6.49 -5.19
N ASN A 112 -9.36 -6.78 -6.46
CA ASN A 112 -9.46 -8.13 -7.02
C ASN A 112 -8.11 -8.81 -7.24
N VAL A 113 -7.01 -8.20 -6.79
CA VAL A 113 -5.70 -8.84 -6.90
C VAL A 113 -5.70 -10.10 -6.03
N PRO A 114 -5.29 -11.26 -6.58
CA PRO A 114 -5.26 -12.50 -5.80
C PRO A 114 -4.35 -12.36 -4.57
N HIS A 115 -4.83 -12.84 -3.43
CA HIS A 115 -4.11 -12.70 -2.16
C HIS A 115 -2.69 -13.28 -2.21
N HIS A 116 -2.49 -14.38 -2.93
CA HIS A 116 -1.16 -15.00 -3.03
C HIS A 116 -0.12 -14.15 -3.76
N LEU A 117 -0.55 -13.08 -4.42
CA LEU A 117 0.34 -12.12 -5.09
C LEU A 117 0.63 -10.88 -4.24
N ILE A 118 0.06 -10.84 -3.04
CA ILE A 118 0.21 -9.69 -2.14
C ILE A 118 1.39 -9.90 -1.20
#